data_ccfc0f8413d921f79a4a82b64b6584f1
#
_entry.id   ccfc0f8413d921f79a4a82b64b6584f1
#
_cell.length_a   1.000
_cell.length_b   1.000
_cell.length_c   1.000
_cell.angle_alpha   90.00
_cell.angle_beta   90.00
_cell.angle_gamma   90.00
#
_symmetry.space_group_name_H-M   'P 1'
#
loop_
_entity.id
_entity.type
_entity.pdbx_description
1 polymer ?
#
loop_
_entity_poly.entity_id
_entity_poly.type
_entity_poly.pdbx_seq_one_letter_code
_entity_poly.pdbx_strand_id
1 'polypeptide(L)'
;QWVQSRGKTSTSTSNNSDFATHNRIGYEPLKTAPLIIVEGILVLWNRNIRDLLDFRIYVDAPSELRFQRRMKRDMQERGRDAESIKQQWNETVRPMHDKYVEPSRQHADQLIDGTTNLESTANELLNAWLDSLETQSRNTGHNAS
;
A
#
# COMPACT_ATOMS: atom_id res chain seq x y z
N GLN A 1 1.44 -1.00 -1.20
CA GLN A 1 1.50 0.46 -1.43
C GLN A 1 2.17 1.11 -0.23
N TRP A 2 3.21 1.90 -0.45
CA TRP A 2 4.07 2.50 0.57
C TRP A 2 4.06 4.02 0.42
N VAL A 3 4.15 4.75 1.53
CA VAL A 3 4.07 6.19 1.48
C VAL A 3 4.83 6.87 2.61
N GLN A 4 5.45 8.00 2.30
CA GLN A 4 6.10 8.90 3.24
C GLN A 4 5.33 10.21 3.38
N SER A 5 5.26 10.76 4.58
CA SER A 5 4.91 12.16 4.82
C SER A 5 5.98 12.86 5.65
N ARG A 6 6.34 14.11 5.28
CA ARG A 6 7.29 14.93 6.02
C ARG A 6 6.56 15.78 7.07
N GLY A 7 6.95 15.62 8.32
CA GLY A 7 7.03 16.67 9.36
C GLY A 7 5.87 17.62 9.54
N LYS A 8 4.60 17.20 9.33
CA LYS A 8 3.47 17.91 9.91
C LYS A 8 3.03 17.16 11.16
N THR A 9 3.01 17.88 12.28
CA THR A 9 2.45 17.41 13.54
C THR A 9 0.96 17.12 13.34
N SER A 10 0.64 15.96 12.85
CA SER A 10 -0.74 15.47 12.80
C SER A 10 -0.85 14.30 13.76
N THR A 11 -1.74 14.43 14.71
CA THR A 11 -2.14 13.32 15.59
C THR A 11 -2.89 12.34 14.70
N SER A 12 -2.17 11.34 14.19
CA SER A 12 -2.79 10.21 13.50
C SER A 12 -3.19 9.18 14.54
N THR A 13 -4.37 8.60 14.41
CA THR A 13 -4.85 7.52 15.26
C THR A 13 -4.87 6.23 14.46
N SER A 14 -4.22 5.18 14.94
CA SER A 14 -4.39 3.84 14.38
C SER A 14 -5.74 3.27 14.81
N ASN A 15 -6.41 2.59 13.89
CA ASN A 15 -7.60 1.82 14.22
C ASN A 15 -7.17 0.44 14.70
N ASN A 16 -7.39 0.15 15.96
CA ASN A 16 -7.30 -1.21 16.44
C ASN A 16 -8.64 -1.90 16.19
N SER A 17 -8.68 -2.92 15.36
CA SER A 17 -9.88 -3.67 15.03
C SER A 17 -9.71 -5.14 15.36
N ASP A 18 -10.73 -5.72 15.98
CA ASP A 18 -10.81 -7.16 16.17
C ASP A 18 -11.19 -7.84 14.84
N PHE A 19 -10.31 -8.72 14.37
CA PHE A 19 -10.51 -9.45 13.12
C PHE A 19 -11.71 -10.42 13.17
N ALA A 20 -12.07 -10.93 14.35
CA ALA A 20 -13.15 -11.87 14.50
C ALA A 20 -14.54 -11.19 14.41
N THR A 21 -14.66 -10.00 14.97
CA THR A 21 -15.94 -9.28 15.04
C THR A 21 -16.05 -8.15 14.00
N HIS A 22 -14.99 -7.81 13.30
CA HIS A 22 -14.87 -6.64 12.39
C HIS A 22 -15.25 -5.31 13.09
N ASN A 23 -15.21 -5.27 14.41
CA ASN A 23 -15.52 -4.07 15.19
C ASN A 23 -14.25 -3.30 15.52
N ARG A 24 -14.38 -1.97 15.56
CA ARG A 24 -13.32 -1.09 16.02
C ARG A 24 -13.22 -1.19 17.55
N ILE A 25 -12.04 -1.58 18.07
CA ILE A 25 -11.79 -1.72 19.51
C ILE A 25 -11.38 -0.39 20.15
N GLY A 26 -10.79 0.53 19.37
CA GLY A 26 -10.35 1.82 19.90
C GLY A 26 -9.47 2.62 18.95
N TYR A 27 -8.98 3.74 19.45
CA TYR A 27 -8.00 4.60 18.78
C TYR A 27 -6.75 4.64 19.66
N GLU A 28 -5.61 4.46 19.04
CA GLU A 28 -4.33 4.66 19.68
C GLU A 28 -3.60 5.83 19.01
N PRO A 29 -3.14 6.84 19.77
CA PRO A 29 -2.42 7.95 19.19
C PRO A 29 -1.07 7.46 18.63
N LEU A 30 -0.83 7.69 17.35
CA LEU A 30 0.46 7.41 16.73
C LEU A 30 1.45 8.52 17.06
N LYS A 31 2.63 8.14 17.50
CA LYS A 31 3.75 9.09 17.64
C LYS A 31 4.22 9.53 16.26
N THR A 32 4.61 10.78 16.14
CA THR A 32 5.24 11.29 14.92
C THR A 32 6.52 10.53 14.65
N ALA A 33 6.72 10.13 13.41
CA ALA A 33 7.93 9.45 12.94
C ALA A 33 8.47 10.19 11.70
N PRO A 34 9.79 10.17 11.48
CA PRO A 34 10.39 10.78 10.28
C PRO A 34 9.96 10.10 8.98
N LEU A 35 9.55 8.85 9.05
CA LEU A 35 8.99 8.07 7.94
C LEU A 35 7.70 7.40 8.40
N ILE A 36 6.62 7.61 7.66
CA ILE A 36 5.34 6.93 7.85
C ILE A 36 5.01 6.15 6.58
N ILE A 37 4.78 4.87 6.74
CA ILE A 37 4.40 3.98 5.65
C ILE A 37 2.92 3.65 5.79
N VAL A 38 2.14 3.98 4.75
CA VAL A 38 0.71 3.64 4.67
C VAL A 38 0.52 2.57 3.62
N GLU A 39 -0.03 1.42 4.01
CA GLU A 39 -0.31 0.33 3.09
C GLU A 39 -1.81 0.09 2.96
N GLY A 40 -2.22 -0.37 1.79
CA GLY A 40 -3.58 -0.82 1.52
C GLY A 40 -3.93 -0.81 0.04
N ILE A 41 -4.75 -1.76 -0.37
CA ILE A 41 -5.12 -1.93 -1.80
C ILE A 41 -5.87 -0.74 -2.40
N LEU A 42 -6.49 0.12 -1.58
CA LEU A 42 -7.24 1.30 -2.01
C LEU A 42 -6.54 2.63 -1.68
N VAL A 43 -5.32 2.61 -1.17
CA VAL A 43 -4.59 3.83 -0.78
C VAL A 43 -4.41 4.76 -1.98
N LEU A 44 -4.01 4.24 -3.14
CA LEU A 44 -3.86 5.05 -4.35
C LEU A 44 -5.18 5.35 -5.07
N TRP A 45 -6.24 4.63 -4.77
CA TRP A 45 -7.57 4.96 -5.28
C TRP A 45 -8.16 6.20 -4.61
N ASN A 46 -7.99 6.34 -3.30
CA ASN A 46 -8.57 7.45 -2.53
C ASN A 46 -7.76 8.73 -2.71
N ARG A 47 -8.34 9.73 -3.37
CA ARG A 47 -7.70 11.02 -3.64
C ARG A 47 -7.25 11.73 -2.37
N ASN A 48 -8.09 11.76 -1.33
CA ASN A 48 -7.76 12.45 -0.08
C ASN A 48 -6.54 11.85 0.60
N ILE A 49 -6.35 10.54 0.48
CA ILE A 49 -5.14 9.87 0.97
C ILE A 49 -3.97 10.19 0.05
N ARG A 50 -4.12 10.03 -1.27
CA ARG A 50 -3.04 10.32 -2.22
C ARG A 50 -2.44 11.70 -2.05
N ASP A 51 -3.27 12.71 -1.82
CA ASP A 51 -2.82 14.10 -1.70
C ASP A 51 -1.99 14.37 -0.43
N LEU A 52 -1.96 13.41 0.52
CA LEU A 52 -1.13 13.43 1.72
C LEU A 52 0.21 12.73 1.55
N LEU A 53 0.42 12.06 0.42
CA LEU A 53 1.53 11.16 0.19
C LEU A 53 2.66 11.88 -0.56
N ASP A 54 3.85 11.91 0.02
CA ASP A 54 5.04 12.47 -0.64
C ASP A 54 5.60 11.54 -1.73
N PHE A 55 5.43 10.21 -1.57
CA PHE A 55 5.91 9.22 -2.52
C PHE A 55 4.95 8.02 -2.58
N ARG A 56 4.59 7.58 -3.78
CA ARG A 56 3.54 6.59 -4.03
C ARG A 56 4.09 5.43 -4.83
N ILE A 57 3.88 4.23 -4.32
CA ILE A 57 4.37 3.01 -4.93
C ILE A 57 3.19 2.08 -5.23
N TYR A 58 3.20 1.49 -6.40
CA TYR A 58 2.31 0.41 -6.78
C TYR A 58 3.13 -0.86 -6.98
N VAL A 59 2.79 -1.93 -6.24
CA VAL A 59 3.42 -3.24 -6.41
C VAL A 59 2.54 -4.06 -7.34
N ASP A 60 3.06 -4.34 -8.53
CA ASP A 60 2.38 -5.12 -9.56
C ASP A 60 2.67 -6.61 -9.42
N ALA A 61 1.67 -7.44 -9.59
CA ALA A 61 1.80 -8.88 -9.65
C ALA A 61 0.69 -9.49 -10.53
N PRO A 62 1.01 -10.51 -11.35
CA PRO A 62 0.02 -11.20 -12.16
C PRO A 62 -1.16 -11.71 -11.33
N SER A 63 -2.36 -11.64 -11.91
CA SER A 63 -3.61 -12.05 -11.24
C SER A 63 -3.54 -13.46 -10.68
N GLU A 64 -2.95 -14.38 -11.44
CA GLU A 64 -2.77 -15.78 -11.02
C GLU A 64 -1.89 -15.90 -9.77
N LEU A 65 -0.77 -15.19 -9.73
CA LEU A 65 0.11 -15.18 -8.56
C LEU A 65 -0.57 -14.58 -7.33
N ARG A 66 -1.34 -13.49 -7.52
CA ARG A 66 -2.14 -12.88 -6.44
C ARG A 66 -3.17 -13.87 -5.88
N PHE A 67 -3.84 -14.63 -6.76
CA PHE A 67 -4.77 -15.67 -6.36
C PHE A 67 -4.10 -16.80 -5.58
N GLN A 68 -2.97 -17.33 -6.07
CA GLN A 68 -2.22 -18.39 -5.41
C GLN A 68 -1.73 -17.95 -4.01
N ARG A 69 -1.19 -16.74 -3.88
CA ARG A 69 -0.75 -16.19 -2.59
C ARG A 69 -1.93 -16.05 -1.61
N ARG A 70 -3.08 -15.57 -2.09
CA ARG A 70 -4.30 -15.47 -1.29
C ARG A 70 -4.80 -16.85 -0.87
N MET A 71 -4.87 -17.80 -1.78
CA MET A 71 -5.30 -19.17 -1.52
C MET A 71 -4.46 -19.78 -0.40
N LYS A 72 -3.13 -19.72 -0.54
CA LYS A 72 -2.20 -20.24 0.46
C LYS A 72 -2.41 -19.59 1.84
N ARG A 73 -2.43 -18.27 1.90
CA ARG A 73 -2.61 -17.53 3.15
C ARG A 73 -3.95 -17.84 3.82
N ASP A 74 -5.06 -17.73 3.07
CA ASP A 74 -6.40 -17.87 3.65
C ASP A 74 -6.69 -19.31 4.10
N MET A 75 -6.09 -20.32 3.44
CA MET A 75 -6.14 -21.71 3.91
C MET A 75 -5.28 -21.94 5.16
N GLN A 76 -4.04 -21.48 5.16
CA GLN A 76 -3.09 -21.78 6.25
C GLN A 76 -3.33 -20.94 7.51
N GLU A 77 -3.64 -19.66 7.36
CA GLU A 77 -3.74 -18.72 8.48
C GLU A 77 -5.17 -18.52 8.97
N ARG A 78 -6.17 -18.75 8.11
CA ARG A 78 -7.58 -18.45 8.40
C ARG A 78 -8.50 -19.67 8.35
N GLY A 79 -7.96 -20.85 8.04
CA GLY A 79 -8.71 -22.10 8.00
C GLY A 79 -9.86 -22.14 6.99
N ARG A 80 -9.81 -21.32 5.93
CA ARG A 80 -10.86 -21.26 4.91
C ARG A 80 -10.73 -22.43 3.93
N ASP A 81 -11.86 -22.90 3.41
CA ASP A 81 -11.88 -23.88 2.34
C ASP A 81 -11.56 -23.25 0.96
N ALA A 82 -10.93 -24.07 0.10
CA ALA A 82 -10.43 -23.63 -1.20
C ALA A 82 -11.55 -23.17 -2.15
N GLU A 83 -12.71 -23.83 -2.12
CA GLU A 83 -13.83 -23.52 -3.04
C GLU A 83 -14.45 -22.16 -2.67
N SER A 84 -14.65 -21.88 -1.39
CA SER A 84 -15.12 -20.57 -0.91
C SER A 84 -14.15 -19.44 -1.29
N ILE A 85 -12.83 -19.67 -1.22
CA ILE A 85 -11.83 -18.68 -1.61
C ILE A 85 -11.90 -18.41 -3.12
N LYS A 86 -12.01 -19.46 -3.94
CA LYS A 86 -12.07 -19.37 -5.38
C LYS A 86 -13.37 -18.67 -5.86
N GLN A 87 -14.50 -19.01 -5.25
CA GLN A 87 -15.76 -18.34 -5.54
C GLN A 87 -15.66 -16.85 -5.22
N GLN A 88 -15.23 -16.47 -4.04
CA GLN A 88 -15.07 -15.07 -3.64
C GLN A 88 -14.06 -14.32 -4.54
N TRP A 89 -13.00 -15.00 -4.98
CA TRP A 89 -12.04 -14.43 -5.91
C TRP A 89 -12.70 -14.02 -7.23
N ASN A 90 -13.45 -14.93 -7.83
CA ASN A 90 -14.07 -14.70 -9.13
C ASN A 90 -15.22 -13.70 -9.07
N GLU A 91 -16.05 -13.78 -8.04
CA GLU A 91 -17.26 -12.96 -7.93
C GLU A 91 -17.01 -11.56 -7.40
N THR A 92 -15.97 -11.39 -6.57
CA THR A 92 -15.77 -10.12 -5.87
C THR A 92 -14.36 -9.58 -6.00
N VAL A 93 -13.34 -10.35 -5.60
CA VAL A 93 -11.99 -9.80 -5.42
C VAL A 93 -11.37 -9.36 -6.73
N ARG A 94 -11.41 -10.21 -7.75
CA ARG A 94 -10.86 -9.89 -9.08
C ARG A 94 -11.62 -8.74 -9.75
N PRO A 95 -12.95 -8.75 -9.85
CA PRO A 95 -13.69 -7.62 -10.43
C PRO A 95 -13.45 -6.30 -9.69
N MET A 96 -13.38 -6.31 -8.37
CA MET A 96 -13.10 -5.11 -7.58
C MET A 96 -11.67 -4.62 -7.75
N HIS A 97 -10.70 -5.53 -7.87
CA HIS A 97 -9.33 -5.16 -8.21
C HIS A 97 -9.27 -4.45 -9.57
N ASP A 98 -9.86 -5.05 -10.60
CA ASP A 98 -9.84 -4.52 -11.96
C ASP A 98 -10.55 -3.16 -12.05
N LYS A 99 -11.57 -2.95 -11.23
CA LYS A 99 -12.34 -1.71 -11.19
C LYS A 99 -11.66 -0.58 -10.40
N TYR A 100 -11.01 -0.87 -9.29
CA TYR A 100 -10.53 0.14 -8.35
C TYR A 100 -9.01 0.16 -8.15
N VAL A 101 -8.39 -1.01 -8.09
CA VAL A 101 -6.96 -1.12 -7.77
C VAL A 101 -6.12 -0.91 -9.02
N GLU A 102 -6.40 -1.64 -10.09
CA GLU A 102 -5.65 -1.54 -11.34
C GLU A 102 -5.63 -0.11 -11.92
N PRO A 103 -6.76 0.62 -12.02
CA PRO A 103 -6.72 2.00 -12.50
C PRO A 103 -5.93 2.95 -11.60
N SER A 104 -5.76 2.63 -10.32
CA SER A 104 -5.00 3.47 -9.40
C SER A 104 -3.48 3.43 -9.64
N ARG A 105 -2.99 2.47 -10.41
CA ARG A 105 -1.61 2.33 -10.87
C ARG A 105 -1.06 3.60 -11.51
N GLN A 106 -1.88 4.32 -12.28
CA GLN A 106 -1.51 5.58 -12.94
C GLN A 106 -1.10 6.69 -11.95
N HIS A 107 -1.43 6.56 -10.68
CA HIS A 107 -1.12 7.53 -9.64
C HIS A 107 0.17 7.20 -8.86
N ALA A 108 0.84 6.12 -9.21
CA ALA A 108 2.11 5.75 -8.59
C ALA A 108 3.26 6.57 -9.19
N ASP A 109 4.18 6.97 -8.33
CA ASP A 109 5.46 7.56 -8.75
C ASP A 109 6.45 6.46 -9.15
N GLN A 110 6.32 5.26 -8.56
CA GLN A 110 7.14 4.08 -8.84
C GLN A 110 6.29 2.82 -8.98
N LEU A 111 6.61 2.00 -9.99
CA LEU A 111 6.08 0.64 -10.15
C LEU A 111 7.14 -0.36 -9.73
N ILE A 112 6.75 -1.33 -8.90
CA ILE A 112 7.62 -2.41 -8.40
C ILE A 112 7.08 -3.76 -8.89
N ASP A 113 7.97 -4.61 -9.36
CA ASP A 113 7.64 -5.99 -9.70
C ASP A 113 7.48 -6.84 -8.42
N GLY A 114 6.25 -7.16 -8.09
CA GLY A 114 5.90 -8.01 -6.95
C GLY A 114 6.19 -9.50 -7.15
N THR A 115 6.80 -9.90 -8.27
CA THR A 115 7.24 -11.30 -8.50
C THR A 115 8.67 -11.54 -8.01
N THR A 116 9.45 -10.47 -7.82
CA THR A 116 10.83 -10.54 -7.34
C THR A 116 10.90 -10.95 -5.87
N ASN A 117 12.09 -11.31 -5.42
CA ASN A 117 12.29 -11.62 -4.01
C ASN A 117 12.23 -10.35 -3.14
N LEU A 118 11.95 -10.53 -1.85
CA LEU A 118 11.75 -9.42 -0.91
C LEU A 118 12.96 -8.48 -0.81
N GLU A 119 14.17 -9.02 -0.86
CA GLU A 119 15.41 -8.25 -0.74
C GLU A 119 15.62 -7.34 -1.96
N SER A 120 15.44 -7.88 -3.18
CA SER A 120 15.50 -7.10 -4.42
C SER A 120 14.47 -5.97 -4.41
N THR A 121 13.23 -6.29 -4.05
CA THR A 121 12.14 -5.31 -3.97
C THR A 121 12.43 -4.21 -2.93
N ALA A 122 12.98 -4.57 -1.77
CA ALA A 122 13.33 -3.60 -0.73
C ALA A 122 14.44 -2.65 -1.18
N ASN A 123 15.45 -3.15 -1.90
CA ASN A 123 16.52 -2.32 -2.45
C ASN A 123 16.02 -1.36 -3.54
N GLU A 124 15.15 -1.83 -4.45
CA GLU A 124 14.49 -0.96 -5.43
C GLU A 124 13.70 0.16 -4.77
N LEU A 125 12.93 -0.16 -3.73
CA LEU A 125 12.16 0.80 -2.96
C LEU A 125 13.04 1.86 -2.30
N LEU A 126 14.11 1.41 -1.66
CA LEU A 126 15.04 2.31 -0.97
C LEU A 126 15.70 3.28 -1.96
N ASN A 127 16.17 2.77 -3.09
CA ASN A 127 16.80 3.59 -4.13
C ASN A 127 15.81 4.61 -4.72
N ALA A 128 14.61 4.18 -5.11
CA ALA A 128 13.60 5.06 -5.66
C ALA A 128 13.18 6.16 -4.66
N TRP A 129 13.13 5.83 -3.38
CA TRP A 129 12.85 6.80 -2.34
C TRP A 129 13.99 7.82 -2.18
N LEU A 130 15.25 7.37 -2.13
CA LEU A 130 16.41 8.25 -2.03
C LEU A 130 16.47 9.22 -3.21
N ASP A 131 16.26 8.75 -4.44
CA ASP A 131 16.22 9.57 -5.65
C ASP A 131 15.11 10.63 -5.58
N SER A 132 13.96 10.28 -5.01
CA SER A 132 12.86 11.23 -4.82
C SER A 132 13.21 12.36 -3.86
N LEU A 133 13.95 12.06 -2.79
CA LEU A 133 14.43 13.06 -1.82
C LEU A 133 15.41 14.04 -2.44
N GLU A 134 16.35 13.56 -3.25
CA GLU A 134 17.32 14.40 -3.95
C GLU A 134 16.63 15.35 -4.94
N THR A 135 15.66 14.84 -5.68
CA THR A 135 14.89 15.63 -6.64
C THR A 135 14.10 16.75 -5.96
N GLN A 136 13.47 16.48 -4.83
CA GLN A 136 12.75 17.48 -4.04
C GLN A 136 13.69 18.54 -3.46
N SER A 137 14.87 18.14 -3.01
CA SER A 137 15.89 19.06 -2.46
C SER A 137 16.39 20.06 -3.51
N ARG A 138 16.57 19.62 -4.75
CA ARG A 138 16.97 20.49 -5.88
C ARG A 138 15.91 21.52 -6.25
N ASN A 139 14.62 21.11 -6.22
CA ASN A 139 13.50 21.99 -6.56
C ASN A 139 13.22 23.07 -5.51
N THR A 140 13.53 22.82 -4.25
CA THR A 140 13.37 23.82 -3.16
C THR A 140 14.49 24.86 -3.14
N GLY A 141 15.65 24.55 -3.69
CA GLY A 141 16.81 25.48 -3.78
C GLY A 141 16.69 26.56 -4.88
N HIS A 142 15.77 26.41 -5.84
CA HIS A 142 15.63 27.34 -6.98
C HIS A 142 14.59 28.46 -6.77
N ASN A 143 13.80 28.40 -5.69
CA ASN A 143 12.77 29.42 -5.37
C ASN A 143 13.22 30.44 -4.31
N ALA A 144 14.51 30.51 -4.00
CA ALA A 144 15.06 31.44 -2.99
C ALA A 144 16.01 32.47 -3.62
N SER A 145 15.68 32.94 -4.83
CA SER A 145 16.41 34.07 -5.46
C SER A 145 15.46 35.14 -5.93
#